data_1ca5daeb5cabe51743687d008ff3c880
#
_entry.id   1ca5daeb5cabe51743687d008ff3c880
#
_cell.length_a   1.000
_cell.length_b   1.000
_cell.length_c   1.000
_cell.angle_alpha   90.00
_cell.angle_beta   90.00
_cell.angle_gamma   90.00
#
_symmetry.space_group_name_H-M   'P 1'
#
loop_
_entity.id
_entity.type
_entity.pdbx_description
1 polymer ?
#
loop_
_entity_poly.entity_id
_entity_poly.type
_entity_poly.pdbx_seq_one_letter_code
_entity_poly.pdbx_strand_id
1 'polypeptide(L)'
;MGFAPANRRTLSLILVKALPGQNLLELQTRIQAQTGLTAYTPAEFGWKTLDYWMTQTGIPINFGMAIVLGFLVGVAIAGQMFYNFTLDNLRYFGAMKAMGATSRQLLQMVAVQGLAAGVLGLGLGLGATALFGLMIPGDRLAFKLTWHLPIISTIAVVIIVLGASSLSIWKVIRLDPKEVFSG
;
A
#
# COMPACT_ATOMS: atom_id res chain seq x y z
N MET A 1 -25.45 32.52 -8.64
CA MET A 1 -25.60 32.58 -7.16
C MET A 1 -26.73 31.66 -6.76
N GLY A 2 -26.45 30.50 -6.21
CA GLY A 2 -27.45 29.53 -5.76
C GLY A 2 -27.99 29.98 -4.39
N PHE A 3 -29.26 30.29 -4.30
CA PHE A 3 -29.91 30.59 -3.03
C PHE A 3 -30.03 29.30 -2.21
N ALA A 4 -29.29 29.21 -1.10
CA ALA A 4 -29.52 28.14 -0.14
C ALA A 4 -30.89 28.34 0.54
N PRO A 5 -31.71 27.28 0.70
CA PRO A 5 -33.00 27.38 1.39
C PRO A 5 -32.81 27.84 2.83
N ALA A 6 -33.80 28.55 3.37
CA ALA A 6 -33.72 29.25 4.67
C ALA A 6 -33.33 28.35 5.85
N ASN A 7 -33.65 27.05 5.80
CA ASN A 7 -33.29 26.04 6.79
C ASN A 7 -31.83 25.53 6.72
N ARG A 8 -31.03 25.99 5.75
CA ARG A 8 -29.60 25.71 5.61
C ARG A 8 -28.72 26.96 5.82
N ARG A 9 -29.23 28.03 6.41
CA ARG A 9 -28.45 29.23 6.70
C ARG A 9 -27.66 29.16 8.01
N THR A 10 -27.26 27.97 8.45
CA THR A 10 -26.33 27.81 9.55
C THR A 10 -24.92 27.99 9.02
N LEU A 11 -24.21 28.97 9.57
CA LEU A 11 -22.77 29.14 9.30
C LEU A 11 -22.03 27.94 9.88
N SER A 12 -21.45 27.13 9.01
CA SER A 12 -20.69 25.95 9.43
C SER A 12 -19.30 26.32 9.92
N LEU A 13 -18.73 27.41 9.45
CA LEU A 13 -17.38 27.84 9.76
C LEU A 13 -17.24 29.36 9.62
N ILE A 14 -16.51 29.98 10.56
CA ILE A 14 -16.13 31.40 10.51
C ILE A 14 -14.62 31.49 10.43
N LEU A 15 -14.09 32.04 9.34
CA LEU A 15 -12.66 32.27 9.18
C LEU A 15 -12.26 33.58 9.84
N VAL A 16 -11.34 33.54 10.79
CA VAL A 16 -10.80 34.70 11.49
C VAL A 16 -9.33 34.85 11.14
N LYS A 17 -8.91 36.02 10.70
CA LYS A 17 -7.50 36.33 10.46
C LYS A 17 -6.92 37.02 11.69
N ALA A 18 -5.92 36.36 12.31
CA ALA A 18 -5.17 36.94 13.43
C ALA A 18 -4.31 38.12 12.93
N LEU A 19 -4.13 39.15 13.77
CA LEU A 19 -3.21 40.26 13.50
C LEU A 19 -1.75 39.75 13.63
N PRO A 20 -0.83 40.35 12.85
CA PRO A 20 0.58 39.99 12.95
C PRO A 20 1.10 40.17 14.39
N GLY A 21 1.78 39.17 14.94
CA GLY A 21 2.37 39.18 16.27
C GLY A 21 1.44 38.77 17.42
N GLN A 22 0.17 38.41 17.18
CA GLN A 22 -0.69 37.86 18.22
C GLN A 22 -0.41 36.40 18.53
N ASN A 23 -0.46 36.08 19.83
CA ASN A 23 -0.38 34.67 20.26
C ASN A 23 -1.69 33.96 19.95
N LEU A 24 -1.62 32.93 19.10
CA LEU A 24 -2.79 32.19 18.62
C LEU A 24 -3.54 31.49 19.75
N LEU A 25 -2.84 30.95 20.77
CA LEU A 25 -3.46 30.29 21.92
C LEU A 25 -4.29 31.26 22.76
N GLU A 26 -3.75 32.46 23.00
CA GLU A 26 -4.46 33.51 23.75
C GLU A 26 -5.68 34.02 22.97
N LEU A 27 -5.56 34.14 21.65
CA LEU A 27 -6.67 34.49 20.79
C LEU A 27 -7.79 33.44 20.80
N GLN A 28 -7.44 32.14 20.76
CA GLN A 28 -8.40 31.05 20.84
C GLN A 28 -9.19 31.09 22.17
N THR A 29 -8.50 31.22 23.31
CA THR A 29 -9.16 31.29 24.62
C THR A 29 -10.07 32.49 24.76
N ARG A 30 -9.65 33.63 24.22
CA ARG A 30 -10.46 34.86 24.21
C ARG A 30 -11.71 34.75 23.35
N ILE A 31 -11.59 34.17 22.14
CA ILE A 31 -12.75 33.89 21.26
C ILE A 31 -13.72 32.94 21.96
N GLN A 32 -13.23 31.88 22.55
CA GLN A 32 -14.07 30.91 23.25
C GLN A 32 -14.78 31.54 24.45
N ALA A 33 -14.09 32.37 25.22
CA ALA A 33 -14.68 33.03 26.40
C ALA A 33 -15.74 34.06 25.98
N GLN A 34 -15.58 34.78 24.88
CA GLN A 34 -16.49 35.86 24.45
C GLN A 34 -17.67 35.38 23.62
N THR A 35 -17.50 34.32 22.83
CA THR A 35 -18.50 33.87 21.84
C THR A 35 -19.09 32.49 22.15
N GLY A 36 -18.49 31.72 23.04
CA GLY A 36 -18.84 30.30 23.28
C GLY A 36 -18.49 29.38 22.11
N LEU A 37 -17.84 29.91 21.05
CA LEU A 37 -17.43 29.10 19.89
C LEU A 37 -16.01 28.60 20.05
N THR A 38 -15.76 27.36 19.66
CA THR A 38 -14.42 26.79 19.70
C THR A 38 -13.61 27.28 18.51
N ALA A 39 -12.47 27.94 18.76
CA ALA A 39 -11.54 28.37 17.73
C ALA A 39 -10.43 27.31 17.55
N TYR A 40 -10.07 27.04 16.32
CA TYR A 40 -9.00 26.12 15.97
C TYR A 40 -7.95 26.81 15.12
N THR A 41 -6.68 26.50 15.33
CA THR A 41 -5.65 26.84 14.37
C THR A 41 -5.81 26.02 13.08
N PRO A 42 -5.27 26.44 11.94
CA PRO A 42 -5.33 25.66 10.69
C PRO A 42 -4.79 24.24 10.84
N ALA A 43 -3.74 24.03 11.64
CA ALA A 43 -3.17 22.73 11.93
C ALA A 43 -4.11 21.85 12.76
N GLU A 44 -4.66 22.37 13.85
CA GLU A 44 -5.63 21.66 14.71
C GLU A 44 -6.91 21.29 13.96
N PHE A 45 -7.41 22.24 13.16
CA PHE A 45 -8.59 21.99 12.34
C PHE A 45 -8.34 20.91 11.29
N GLY A 46 -7.14 20.93 10.67
CA GLY A 46 -6.71 19.90 9.75
C GLY A 46 -6.69 18.51 10.40
N TRP A 47 -6.10 18.40 11.58
CA TRP A 47 -6.07 17.13 12.34
C TRP A 47 -7.46 16.67 12.74
N LYS A 48 -8.31 17.56 13.23
CA LYS A 48 -9.68 17.23 13.63
C LYS A 48 -10.54 16.79 12.44
N THR A 49 -10.35 17.44 11.30
CA THR A 49 -11.01 17.05 10.04
C THR A 49 -10.56 15.67 9.60
N LEU A 50 -9.26 15.39 9.67
CA LEU A 50 -8.67 14.11 9.33
C LEU A 50 -9.20 13.00 10.25
N ASP A 51 -9.23 13.26 11.56
CA ASP A 51 -9.77 12.32 12.56
C ASP A 51 -11.24 12.00 12.30
N TYR A 52 -12.05 13.03 12.00
CA TYR A 52 -13.45 12.85 11.61
C TYR A 52 -13.59 11.95 10.37
N TRP A 53 -12.81 12.21 9.31
CA TRP A 53 -12.83 11.40 8.09
C TRP A 53 -12.36 9.98 8.36
N MET A 54 -11.36 9.79 9.19
CA MET A 54 -10.80 8.48 9.55
C MET A 54 -11.76 7.64 10.40
N THR A 55 -12.53 8.27 11.30
CA THR A 55 -13.35 7.55 12.28
C THR A 55 -14.83 7.48 11.92
N GLN A 56 -15.37 8.50 11.25
CA GLN A 56 -16.81 8.64 11.06
C GLN A 56 -17.32 8.30 9.66
N THR A 57 -16.45 8.29 8.64
CA THR A 57 -16.92 8.12 7.26
C THR A 57 -16.80 6.70 6.71
N GLY A 58 -16.09 5.80 7.38
CA GLY A 58 -15.82 4.44 6.88
C GLY A 58 -14.97 4.37 5.61
N ILE A 59 -14.61 5.53 5.02
CA ILE A 59 -13.79 5.59 3.80
C ILE A 59 -12.44 4.89 3.99
N PRO A 60 -11.68 5.13 5.08
CA PRO A 60 -10.41 4.45 5.30
C PRO A 60 -10.55 2.95 5.48
N ILE A 61 -11.66 2.50 6.08
CA ILE A 61 -11.94 1.07 6.26
C ILE A 61 -12.12 0.39 4.90
N ASN A 62 -12.90 1.01 4.00
CA ASN A 62 -13.12 0.47 2.65
C ASN A 62 -11.82 0.39 1.84
N PHE A 63 -11.01 1.46 1.87
CA PHE A 63 -9.70 1.45 1.21
C PHE A 63 -8.74 0.47 1.86
N GLY A 64 -8.74 0.37 3.19
CA GLY A 64 -7.94 -0.60 3.94
C GLY A 64 -8.31 -2.04 3.56
N MET A 65 -9.60 -2.37 3.50
CA MET A 65 -10.07 -3.69 3.04
C MET A 65 -9.64 -3.98 1.61
N ALA A 66 -9.77 -3.02 0.69
CA ALA A 66 -9.34 -3.20 -0.69
C ALA A 66 -7.83 -3.49 -0.80
N ILE A 67 -7.00 -2.80 -0.02
CA ILE A 67 -5.56 -3.03 0.04
C ILE A 67 -5.25 -4.43 0.59
N VAL A 68 -5.89 -4.84 1.69
CA VAL A 68 -5.69 -6.17 2.29
C VAL A 68 -6.13 -7.27 1.33
N LEU A 69 -7.28 -7.15 0.71
CA LEU A 69 -7.76 -8.12 -0.28
C LEU A 69 -6.83 -8.19 -1.50
N GLY A 70 -6.42 -7.06 -2.04
CA GLY A 70 -5.46 -7.01 -3.15
C GLY A 70 -4.12 -7.66 -2.79
N PHE A 71 -3.63 -7.43 -1.56
CA PHE A 71 -2.41 -8.06 -1.06
C PHE A 71 -2.57 -9.58 -0.93
N LEU A 72 -3.66 -10.06 -0.35
CA LEU A 72 -3.93 -11.50 -0.19
C LEU A 72 -4.03 -12.21 -1.54
N VAL A 73 -4.75 -11.61 -2.50
CA VAL A 73 -4.86 -12.14 -3.87
C VAL A 73 -3.47 -12.16 -4.54
N GLY A 74 -2.70 -11.10 -4.41
CA GLY A 74 -1.33 -11.01 -4.94
C GLY A 74 -0.42 -12.10 -4.36
N VAL A 75 -0.46 -12.32 -3.04
CA VAL A 75 0.29 -13.40 -2.37
C VAL A 75 -0.13 -14.77 -2.87
N ALA A 76 -1.44 -15.02 -3.00
CA ALA A 76 -1.97 -16.31 -3.45
C ALA A 76 -1.53 -16.59 -4.90
N ILE A 77 -1.68 -15.64 -5.81
CA ILE A 77 -1.27 -15.79 -7.22
C ILE A 77 0.24 -15.97 -7.32
N ALA A 78 1.04 -15.14 -6.66
CA ALA A 78 2.49 -15.27 -6.66
C ALA A 78 2.92 -16.63 -6.10
N GLY A 79 2.37 -17.06 -4.97
CA GLY A 79 2.64 -18.35 -4.36
C GLY A 79 2.34 -19.52 -5.30
N GLN A 80 1.18 -19.47 -5.97
CA GLN A 80 0.80 -20.50 -6.95
C GLN A 80 1.71 -20.51 -8.18
N MET A 81 2.08 -19.33 -8.70
CA MET A 81 3.00 -19.22 -9.84
C MET A 81 4.38 -19.79 -9.51
N PHE A 82 4.94 -19.43 -8.35
CA PHE A 82 6.23 -19.99 -7.91
C PHE A 82 6.16 -21.50 -7.67
N TYR A 83 5.04 -21.98 -7.14
CA TYR A 83 4.81 -23.40 -6.93
C TYR A 83 4.77 -24.16 -8.26
N ASN A 84 3.99 -23.68 -9.24
CA ASN A 84 3.91 -24.29 -10.57
C ASN A 84 5.27 -24.24 -11.28
N PHE A 85 5.94 -23.08 -11.26
CA PHE A 85 7.27 -22.92 -11.82
C PHE A 85 8.25 -23.97 -11.25
N THR A 86 8.18 -24.22 -9.96
CA THR A 86 9.05 -25.22 -9.31
C THR A 86 8.68 -26.63 -9.75
N LEU A 87 7.39 -26.94 -9.87
CA LEU A 87 6.95 -28.27 -10.36
C LEU A 87 7.40 -28.52 -11.80
N ASP A 88 7.20 -27.55 -12.68
CA ASP A 88 7.58 -27.66 -14.10
C ASP A 88 9.09 -27.82 -14.28
N ASN A 89 9.89 -27.27 -13.38
CA ASN A 89 11.34 -27.31 -13.42
C ASN A 89 11.97 -28.33 -12.47
N LEU A 90 11.18 -29.20 -11.86
CA LEU A 90 11.63 -30.20 -10.87
C LEU A 90 12.77 -31.06 -11.37
N ARG A 91 12.68 -31.53 -12.63
CA ARG A 91 13.70 -32.39 -13.26
C ARG A 91 15.05 -31.67 -13.40
N TYR A 92 15.01 -30.37 -13.73
CA TYR A 92 16.21 -29.53 -13.83
C TYR A 92 16.83 -29.27 -12.46
N PHE A 93 16.02 -28.99 -11.45
CA PHE A 93 16.50 -28.85 -10.07
C PHE A 93 17.07 -30.15 -9.50
N GLY A 94 16.44 -31.29 -9.82
CA GLY A 94 16.95 -32.61 -9.46
C GLY A 94 18.31 -32.91 -10.10
N ALA A 95 18.47 -32.60 -11.39
CA ALA A 95 19.73 -32.78 -12.09
C ALA A 95 20.83 -31.88 -11.52
N MET A 96 20.54 -30.59 -11.23
CA MET A 96 21.50 -29.68 -10.59
C MET A 96 21.91 -30.18 -9.20
N LYS A 97 20.97 -30.72 -8.42
CA LYS A 97 21.24 -31.30 -7.10
C LYS A 97 22.12 -32.56 -7.19
N ALA A 98 21.90 -33.41 -8.21
CA ALA A 98 22.73 -34.55 -8.47
C ALA A 98 24.17 -34.19 -8.90
N MET A 99 24.35 -33.05 -9.58
CA MET A 99 25.65 -32.47 -9.91
C MET A 99 26.33 -31.75 -8.74
N GLY A 100 25.71 -31.70 -7.54
CA GLY A 100 26.30 -31.12 -6.33
C GLY A 100 25.80 -29.74 -5.98
N ALA A 101 24.78 -29.18 -6.65
CA ALA A 101 24.20 -27.91 -6.28
C ALA A 101 23.53 -28.01 -4.90
N THR A 102 23.83 -27.03 -4.04
CA THR A 102 23.23 -26.94 -2.71
C THR A 102 21.80 -26.38 -2.78
N SER A 103 20.94 -26.76 -1.85
CA SER A 103 19.59 -26.21 -1.75
C SER A 103 19.56 -24.69 -1.64
N ARG A 104 20.61 -24.08 -1.04
CA ARG A 104 20.76 -22.63 -0.94
C ARG A 104 21.00 -21.99 -2.31
N GLN A 105 21.80 -22.59 -3.17
CA GLN A 105 22.04 -22.10 -4.53
C GLN A 105 20.76 -22.16 -5.36
N LEU A 106 19.98 -23.24 -5.26
CA LEU A 106 18.69 -23.35 -5.93
C LEU A 106 17.70 -22.28 -5.43
N LEU A 107 17.66 -22.04 -4.12
CA LEU A 107 16.84 -20.97 -3.55
C LEU A 107 17.25 -19.59 -4.08
N GLN A 108 18.56 -19.32 -4.14
CA GLN A 108 19.05 -18.05 -4.67
C GLN A 108 18.68 -17.85 -6.14
N MET A 109 18.76 -18.88 -6.97
CA MET A 109 18.35 -18.81 -8.38
C MET A 109 16.87 -18.44 -8.51
N VAL A 110 15.99 -19.14 -7.80
CA VAL A 110 14.54 -18.85 -7.82
C VAL A 110 14.23 -17.47 -7.23
N ALA A 111 14.89 -17.09 -6.15
CA ALA A 111 14.70 -15.78 -5.53
C ALA A 111 15.14 -14.63 -6.46
N VAL A 112 16.26 -14.75 -7.15
CA VAL A 112 16.74 -13.75 -8.12
C VAL A 112 15.76 -13.61 -9.28
N GLN A 113 15.26 -14.72 -9.84
CA GLN A 113 14.25 -14.70 -10.89
C GLN A 113 12.95 -14.04 -10.41
N GLY A 114 12.52 -14.38 -9.20
CA GLY A 114 11.35 -13.79 -8.56
C GLY A 114 11.50 -12.29 -8.31
N LEU A 115 12.67 -11.85 -7.85
CA LEU A 115 12.96 -10.43 -7.66
C LEU A 115 12.96 -9.68 -8.99
N ALA A 116 13.53 -10.24 -10.06
CA ALA A 116 13.47 -9.63 -11.39
C ALA A 116 12.03 -9.46 -11.87
N ALA A 117 11.20 -10.50 -11.74
CA ALA A 117 9.77 -10.43 -12.05
C ALA A 117 9.04 -9.41 -11.14
N GLY A 118 9.39 -9.38 -9.85
CA GLY A 118 8.85 -8.45 -8.87
C GLY A 118 9.15 -6.98 -9.21
N VAL A 119 10.39 -6.68 -9.66
CA VAL A 119 10.78 -5.32 -10.11
C VAL A 119 9.98 -4.90 -11.34
N LEU A 120 9.82 -5.79 -12.32
CA LEU A 120 9.01 -5.51 -13.51
C LEU A 120 7.53 -5.28 -13.13
N GLY A 121 6.97 -6.14 -12.29
CA GLY A 121 5.59 -6.00 -11.80
C GLY A 121 5.38 -4.72 -10.99
N LEU A 122 6.33 -4.37 -10.11
CA LEU A 122 6.32 -3.13 -9.35
C LEU A 122 6.36 -1.90 -10.28
N GLY A 123 7.25 -1.92 -11.27
CA GLY A 123 7.37 -0.85 -12.25
C GLY A 123 6.09 -0.65 -13.06
N LEU A 124 5.49 -1.74 -13.53
CA LEU A 124 4.21 -1.70 -14.24
C LEU A 124 3.07 -1.22 -13.33
N GLY A 125 2.99 -1.70 -12.10
CA GLY A 125 1.95 -1.31 -11.14
C GLY A 125 2.04 0.16 -10.76
N LEU A 126 3.23 0.64 -10.40
CA LEU A 126 3.46 2.06 -10.07
C LEU A 126 3.28 2.95 -11.30
N GLY A 127 3.75 2.50 -12.47
CA GLY A 127 3.58 3.21 -13.74
C GLY A 127 2.11 3.37 -14.11
N ALA A 128 1.33 2.30 -14.03
CA ALA A 128 -0.12 2.34 -14.28
C ALA A 128 -0.84 3.28 -13.28
N THR A 129 -0.47 3.22 -12.01
CA THR A 129 -1.04 4.09 -10.97
C THR A 129 -0.71 5.56 -11.22
N ALA A 130 0.53 5.86 -11.61
CA ALA A 130 0.96 7.22 -11.94
C ALA A 130 0.24 7.75 -13.19
N LEU A 131 0.12 6.93 -14.24
CA LEU A 131 -0.62 7.28 -15.45
C LEU A 131 -2.09 7.56 -15.14
N PHE A 132 -2.73 6.71 -14.34
CA PHE A 132 -4.11 6.93 -13.91
C PHE A 132 -4.26 8.26 -13.14
N GLY A 133 -3.32 8.56 -12.24
CA GLY A 133 -3.31 9.83 -11.53
C GLY A 133 -3.17 11.05 -12.43
N LEU A 134 -2.39 10.96 -13.51
CA LEU A 134 -2.25 12.04 -14.50
C LEU A 134 -3.50 12.23 -15.37
N MET A 135 -4.29 11.17 -15.58
CA MET A 135 -5.51 11.22 -16.40
C MET A 135 -6.69 11.83 -15.65
N ILE A 136 -6.65 11.90 -14.32
CA ILE A 136 -7.72 12.48 -13.51
C ILE A 136 -7.47 13.99 -13.37
N PRO A 137 -8.42 14.85 -13.80
CA PRO A 137 -8.32 16.31 -13.59
C PRO A 137 -8.22 16.61 -12.10
N GLY A 138 -7.27 17.46 -11.71
CA GLY A 138 -6.98 17.83 -10.31
C GLY A 138 -8.17 18.36 -9.50
N ASP A 139 -9.21 18.84 -10.18
CA ASP A 139 -10.44 19.36 -9.56
C ASP A 139 -11.37 18.24 -9.02
N ARG A 140 -11.18 16.99 -9.45
CA ARG A 140 -12.09 15.87 -9.10
C ARG A 140 -11.51 14.94 -8.04
N LEU A 141 -10.21 14.76 -8.02
CA LEU A 141 -9.55 13.90 -7.03
C LEU A 141 -8.15 14.47 -6.74
N ALA A 142 -7.87 14.75 -5.46
CA ALA A 142 -6.53 15.14 -5.03
C ALA A 142 -5.62 13.91 -5.01
N PHE A 143 -5.15 13.48 -6.20
CA PHE A 143 -4.20 12.38 -6.31
C PHE A 143 -2.79 12.88 -6.02
N LYS A 144 -2.24 12.47 -4.89
CA LYS A 144 -0.86 12.77 -4.51
C LYS A 144 -0.07 11.49 -4.31
N LEU A 145 0.80 11.19 -5.27
CA LEU A 145 1.73 10.07 -5.13
C LEU A 145 2.81 10.45 -4.10
N THR A 146 2.62 10.01 -2.87
CA THR A 146 3.58 10.28 -1.79
C THR A 146 4.74 9.28 -1.88
N TRP A 147 5.97 9.74 -1.63
CA TRP A 147 7.19 8.91 -1.70
C TRP A 147 7.18 7.66 -0.81
N HIS A 148 6.36 7.64 0.23
CA HIS A 148 6.17 6.46 1.08
C HIS A 148 5.51 5.28 0.36
N LEU A 149 4.61 5.54 -0.61
CA LEU A 149 3.90 4.50 -1.34
C LEU A 149 4.82 3.56 -2.14
N PRO A 150 5.76 4.07 -2.97
CA PRO A 150 6.73 3.24 -3.66
C PRO A 150 7.57 2.39 -2.70
N ILE A 151 7.96 2.93 -1.54
CA ILE A 151 8.76 2.21 -0.55
C ILE A 151 7.97 1.05 0.06
N ILE A 152 6.74 1.32 0.53
CA ILE A 152 5.86 0.30 1.11
C ILE A 152 5.58 -0.80 0.09
N SER A 153 5.27 -0.42 -1.17
CA SER A 153 5.03 -1.38 -2.25
C SER A 153 6.26 -2.23 -2.55
N THR A 154 7.45 -1.63 -2.56
CA THR A 154 8.70 -2.37 -2.76
C THR A 154 8.95 -3.38 -1.65
N ILE A 155 8.77 -2.98 -0.39
CA ILE A 155 8.90 -3.87 0.77
C ILE A 155 7.90 -5.02 0.66
N ALA A 156 6.64 -4.72 0.34
CA ALA A 156 5.60 -5.74 0.16
C ALA A 156 5.96 -6.75 -0.93
N VAL A 157 6.42 -6.30 -2.11
CA VAL A 157 6.85 -7.17 -3.20
C VAL A 157 8.03 -8.06 -2.79
N VAL A 158 9.04 -7.50 -2.10
CA VAL A 158 10.18 -8.28 -1.61
C VAL A 158 9.73 -9.37 -0.63
N ILE A 159 8.84 -9.05 0.31
CA ILE A 159 8.31 -10.02 1.28
C ILE A 159 7.54 -11.13 0.55
N ILE A 160 6.69 -10.78 -0.42
CA ILE A 160 5.92 -11.77 -1.21
C ILE A 160 6.87 -12.69 -1.98
N VAL A 161 7.84 -12.12 -2.69
CA VAL A 161 8.78 -12.90 -3.51
C VAL A 161 9.61 -13.84 -2.66
N LEU A 162 10.20 -13.34 -1.57
CA LEU A 162 11.01 -14.17 -0.68
C LEU A 162 10.18 -15.25 0.01
N GLY A 163 8.98 -14.94 0.46
CA GLY A 163 8.06 -15.89 1.07
C GLY A 163 7.63 -16.97 0.08
N ALA A 164 7.18 -16.60 -1.10
CA ALA A 164 6.74 -17.51 -2.15
C ALA A 164 7.90 -18.41 -2.63
N SER A 165 9.10 -17.84 -2.84
CA SER A 165 10.29 -18.59 -3.22
C SER A 165 10.69 -19.61 -2.16
N SER A 166 10.63 -19.23 -0.89
CA SER A 166 10.98 -20.13 0.22
C SER A 166 10.01 -21.31 0.34
N LEU A 167 8.70 -21.04 0.24
CA LEU A 167 7.67 -22.09 0.27
C LEU A 167 7.79 -23.05 -0.92
N SER A 168 8.08 -22.53 -2.11
CA SER A 168 8.23 -23.30 -3.32
C SER A 168 9.41 -24.28 -3.24
N ILE A 169 10.56 -23.81 -2.79
CA ILE A 169 11.76 -24.66 -2.69
C ILE A 169 11.69 -25.67 -1.55
N TRP A 170 10.93 -25.41 -0.51
CA TRP A 170 10.79 -26.39 0.56
C TRP A 170 10.30 -27.75 0.05
N LYS A 171 9.50 -27.75 -1.01
CA LYS A 171 9.09 -28.98 -1.71
C LYS A 171 10.25 -29.64 -2.46
N VAL A 172 11.12 -28.86 -3.12
CA VAL A 172 12.33 -29.39 -3.82
C VAL A 172 13.32 -30.03 -2.86
N ILE A 173 13.46 -29.44 -1.66
CA ILE A 173 14.38 -29.96 -0.64
C ILE A 173 13.94 -31.34 -0.14
N ARG A 174 12.62 -31.56 -0.04
CA ARG A 174 12.02 -32.83 0.42
C ARG A 174 11.94 -33.93 -0.64
N LEU A 175 12.22 -33.60 -1.91
CA LEU A 175 12.25 -34.59 -2.97
C LEU A 175 13.50 -35.48 -2.86
N ASP A 176 13.26 -36.79 -2.79
CA ASP A 176 14.34 -37.77 -2.92
C ASP A 176 14.76 -37.83 -4.40
N PRO A 177 16.06 -37.65 -4.73
CA PRO A 177 16.53 -37.73 -6.12
C PRO A 177 16.10 -38.99 -6.86
N LYS A 178 15.84 -40.08 -6.14
CA LYS A 178 15.38 -41.36 -6.70
C LYS A 178 13.98 -41.29 -7.32
N GLU A 179 13.07 -40.47 -6.78
CA GLU A 179 11.69 -40.34 -7.31
C GLU A 179 11.64 -39.57 -8.64
N VAL A 180 12.62 -38.72 -8.92
CA VAL A 180 12.68 -37.91 -10.15
C VAL A 180 13.15 -38.76 -11.36
N PHE A 181 13.86 -39.86 -11.14
CA PHE A 181 14.44 -40.74 -12.19
C PHE A 181 13.71 -42.05 -12.36
N SER A 182 12.70 -42.35 -11.54
CA SER A 182 11.91 -43.59 -11.58
C SER A 182 10.56 -43.51 -12.28
N GLY A 183 10.24 -42.36 -12.92
CA GLY A 183 9.01 -42.16 -13.69
C GLY A 183 9.23 -42.12 -15.19
#